data_bda44ec8cd70777d32ca3ad0814c31ca
#
_entry.id   bda44ec8cd70777d32ca3ad0814c31ca
#
_cell.length_a   1.000
_cell.length_b   1.000
_cell.length_c   1.000
_cell.angle_alpha   90.00
_cell.angle_beta   90.00
_cell.angle_gamma   90.00
#
_symmetry.space_group_name_H-M   'P 1'
#
loop_
_entity.id
_entity.type
_entity.pdbx_description
1 polymer ?
#
loop_
_entity_poly.entity_id
_entity_poly.type
_entity_poly.pdbx_seq_one_letter_code
_entity_poly.pdbx_strand_id
1 'polypeptide(L)'
;MVCLELFTFHTGHDEGNAMAVYMSLFGDGCAAVVLSGEYQYNAKGKWAIEGNYSYMIPDCPNALTMSLMEKGLAGTLDVKVPSIIQKNMKEFMEGYYSKFGINEVDHWCIHPGGPAILKAVQAALGITDDQLEHSWECLKQYGNMSSVTLCFILDRMRKFKETKKNDTMIMMAFGPGLWVESLFLVKQ
;
A
#
# COMPACT_ATOMS: atom_id res chain seq x y z
N MET A 1 -0.15 -8.01 -15.70
CA MET A 1 0.85 -7.65 -14.67
C MET A 1 1.02 -8.84 -13.73
N VAL A 2 2.26 -9.26 -13.47
CA VAL A 2 2.59 -10.28 -12.46
C VAL A 2 3.51 -9.64 -11.45
N CYS A 3 3.20 -9.78 -10.17
CA CYS A 3 4.04 -9.38 -9.05
C CYS A 3 4.51 -10.66 -8.34
N LEU A 4 5.81 -10.76 -8.10
CA LEU A 4 6.43 -11.87 -7.38
C LEU A 4 7.42 -11.29 -6.37
N GLU A 5 7.18 -11.56 -5.11
CA GLU A 5 8.01 -11.13 -4.00
C GLU A 5 8.44 -12.35 -3.20
N LEU A 6 9.74 -12.62 -3.19
CA LEU A 6 10.32 -13.76 -2.50
C LEU A 6 11.30 -13.26 -1.44
N PHE A 7 10.74 -12.72 -0.38
CA PHE A 7 11.50 -12.08 0.69
C PHE A 7 12.44 -13.09 1.39
N THR A 8 12.01 -14.34 1.53
CA THR A 8 12.82 -15.41 2.13
C THR A 8 14.13 -15.68 1.38
N PHE A 9 14.23 -15.34 0.08
CA PHE A 9 15.48 -15.46 -0.68
C PHE A 9 16.41 -14.25 -0.54
N HIS A 10 15.90 -13.11 -0.04
CA HIS A 10 16.66 -11.86 0.04
C HIS A 10 17.19 -11.56 1.43
N THR A 11 16.80 -12.32 2.44
CA THR A 11 17.26 -12.15 3.81
C THR A 11 18.66 -12.72 3.96
N GLY A 12 19.67 -11.86 3.85
CA GLY A 12 21.01 -12.19 4.29
C GLY A 12 21.06 -12.39 5.82
N HIS A 13 22.03 -13.13 6.30
CA HIS A 13 22.31 -13.30 7.73
C HIS A 13 22.94 -12.02 8.31
N ASP A 14 22.19 -10.92 8.34
CA ASP A 14 22.58 -9.71 9.05
C ASP A 14 21.86 -9.69 10.40
N GLU A 15 22.61 -9.56 11.50
CA GLU A 15 22.11 -9.64 12.87
C GLU A 15 21.56 -8.29 13.38
N GLY A 16 21.34 -7.30 12.50
CA GLY A 16 20.86 -5.98 12.88
C GLY A 16 19.37 -5.94 13.25
N ASN A 17 18.98 -4.98 14.12
CA ASN A 17 17.59 -4.79 14.55
C ASN A 17 16.62 -4.54 13.38
N ALA A 18 17.06 -3.87 12.33
CA ALA A 18 16.25 -3.66 11.14
C ALA A 18 15.91 -4.99 10.44
N MET A 19 16.89 -5.90 10.33
CA MET A 19 16.65 -7.22 9.76
C MET A 19 15.68 -8.05 10.60
N ALA A 20 15.76 -7.99 11.94
CA ALA A 20 14.80 -8.66 12.80
C ALA A 20 13.37 -8.16 12.58
N VAL A 21 13.17 -6.86 12.35
CA VAL A 21 11.88 -6.28 11.98
C VAL A 21 11.41 -6.79 10.61
N TYR A 22 12.28 -6.79 9.61
CA TYR A 22 11.95 -7.32 8.28
C TYR A 22 11.55 -8.79 8.36
N MET A 23 12.34 -9.63 9.04
CA MET A 23 12.08 -11.07 9.20
C MET A 23 10.75 -11.35 9.93
N SER A 24 10.31 -10.45 10.81
CA SER A 24 9.05 -10.61 11.56
C SER A 24 7.82 -10.11 10.82
N LEU A 25 7.99 -9.22 9.84
CA LEU A 25 6.87 -8.56 9.15
C LEU A 25 6.67 -9.03 7.72
N PHE A 26 7.74 -9.35 7.00
CA PHE A 26 7.64 -9.65 5.58
C PHE A 26 7.29 -11.11 5.30
N GLY A 27 6.58 -11.33 4.19
CA GLY A 27 6.21 -12.66 3.69
C GLY A 27 6.42 -12.76 2.18
N ASP A 28 6.49 -13.99 1.68
CA ASP A 28 6.54 -14.27 0.26
C ASP A 28 5.14 -14.19 -0.35
N GLY A 29 5.05 -13.75 -1.60
CA GLY A 29 3.79 -13.70 -2.30
C GLY A 29 3.91 -13.63 -3.82
N CYS A 30 2.86 -14.03 -4.49
CA CYS A 30 2.70 -13.90 -5.93
C CYS A 30 1.27 -13.47 -6.27
N ALA A 31 1.13 -12.52 -7.18
CA ALA A 31 -0.16 -12.12 -7.71
C ALA A 31 -0.09 -11.86 -9.21
N ALA A 32 -1.17 -12.20 -9.91
CA ALA A 32 -1.35 -11.88 -11.33
C ALA A 32 -2.64 -11.06 -11.50
N VAL A 33 -2.54 -9.92 -12.17
CA VAL A 33 -3.66 -9.02 -12.44
C VAL A 33 -3.78 -8.81 -13.94
N VAL A 34 -4.98 -8.97 -14.47
CA VAL A 34 -5.32 -8.65 -15.85
C VAL A 34 -5.86 -7.24 -15.89
N LEU A 35 -5.18 -6.38 -16.64
CA LEU A 35 -5.61 -5.02 -16.96
C LEU A 35 -6.05 -5.00 -18.42
N SER A 36 -7.19 -4.40 -18.71
CA SER A 36 -7.71 -4.26 -20.07
C SER A 36 -8.07 -2.80 -20.32
N GLY A 37 -7.97 -2.36 -21.59
CA GLY A 37 -8.52 -1.08 -22.01
C GLY A 37 -10.06 -1.10 -22.01
N GLU A 38 -10.66 0.08 -21.98
CA GLU A 38 -12.09 0.32 -21.84
C GLU A 38 -12.94 -0.42 -22.88
N TYR A 39 -12.41 -0.60 -24.08
CA TYR A 39 -13.14 -1.16 -25.24
C TYR A 39 -13.06 -2.69 -25.37
N GLN A 40 -12.25 -3.38 -24.58
CA GLN A 40 -11.99 -4.81 -24.79
C GLN A 40 -12.74 -5.76 -23.88
N TYR A 41 -13.42 -5.27 -22.83
CA TYR A 41 -14.09 -6.15 -21.85
C TYR A 41 -15.33 -5.50 -21.26
N ASN A 42 -16.36 -6.32 -21.03
CA ASN A 42 -17.50 -5.91 -20.22
C ASN A 42 -16.99 -5.55 -18.81
N ALA A 43 -16.81 -4.26 -18.54
CA ALA A 43 -16.22 -3.74 -17.32
C ALA A 43 -17.15 -3.82 -16.10
N LYS A 44 -18.41 -4.26 -16.31
CA LYS A 44 -19.42 -4.31 -15.25
C LYS A 44 -18.92 -5.07 -14.02
N GLY A 45 -18.99 -4.39 -12.89
CA GLY A 45 -18.58 -4.94 -11.59
C GLY A 45 -17.07 -4.94 -11.33
N LYS A 46 -16.26 -4.31 -12.19
CA LYS A 46 -14.81 -4.16 -12.04
C LYS A 46 -14.44 -2.78 -11.52
N TRP A 47 -13.19 -2.60 -11.17
CA TRP A 47 -12.63 -1.30 -10.81
C TRP A 47 -11.90 -0.72 -12.02
N ALA A 48 -12.27 0.50 -12.44
CA ALA A 48 -11.52 1.26 -13.43
C ALA A 48 -10.43 2.08 -12.72
N ILE A 49 -9.24 2.15 -13.31
CA ILE A 49 -8.18 3.03 -12.85
C ILE A 49 -8.37 4.37 -13.55
N GLU A 50 -8.78 5.40 -12.83
CA GLU A 50 -9.01 6.75 -13.36
C GLU A 50 -7.74 7.61 -13.32
N GLY A 51 -6.78 7.25 -12.47
CA GLY A 51 -5.49 7.93 -12.42
C GLY A 51 -4.63 7.50 -11.24
N ASN A 52 -3.48 8.15 -11.14
CA ASN A 52 -2.55 7.98 -10.04
C ASN A 52 -2.19 9.33 -9.43
N TYR A 53 -1.75 9.33 -8.18
CA TYR A 53 -1.15 10.47 -7.52
C TYR A 53 0.06 10.01 -6.70
N SER A 54 1.20 10.65 -6.97
CA SER A 54 2.48 10.36 -6.33
C SER A 54 2.90 11.56 -5.49
N TYR A 55 3.39 11.30 -4.28
CA TYR A 55 3.84 12.33 -3.37
C TYR A 55 5.13 11.91 -2.69
N MET A 56 6.18 12.69 -2.86
CA MET A 56 7.44 12.52 -2.14
C MET A 56 7.37 13.30 -0.82
N ILE A 57 7.45 12.59 0.29
CA ILE A 57 7.48 13.24 1.61
C ILE A 57 8.80 14.01 1.75
N PRO A 58 8.74 15.33 2.02
CA PRO A 58 9.95 16.15 2.06
C PRO A 58 10.85 15.82 3.26
N ASP A 59 12.14 16.18 3.13
CA ASP A 59 13.15 16.16 4.19
C ASP A 59 13.41 14.81 4.87
N CYS A 60 13.07 13.70 4.21
CA CYS A 60 13.27 12.36 4.78
C CYS A 60 13.77 11.30 3.78
N PRO A 61 14.72 11.61 2.87
CA PRO A 61 15.10 10.69 1.80
C PRO A 61 15.72 9.37 2.28
N ASN A 62 16.25 9.36 3.50
CA ASN A 62 16.91 8.21 4.10
C ASN A 62 16.06 7.50 5.17
N ALA A 63 14.81 7.91 5.38
CA ALA A 63 13.96 7.32 6.41
C ALA A 63 13.58 5.87 6.08
N LEU A 64 13.41 5.57 4.81
CA LEU A 64 13.21 4.22 4.28
C LEU A 64 14.09 4.07 3.02
N THR A 65 15.05 3.16 3.06
CA THR A 65 15.93 2.88 1.92
C THR A 65 16.00 1.38 1.66
N MET A 66 16.35 1.02 0.42
CA MET A 66 16.65 -0.35 0.04
C MET A 66 17.85 -0.35 -0.90
N SER A 67 18.85 -1.15 -0.63
CA SER A 67 20.08 -1.24 -1.42
C SER A 67 20.47 -2.69 -1.64
N LEU A 68 20.99 -2.98 -2.83
CA LEU A 68 21.57 -4.28 -3.12
C LEU A 68 23.01 -4.32 -2.60
N MET A 69 23.30 -5.27 -1.74
CA MET A 69 24.61 -5.49 -1.13
C MET A 69 25.15 -6.85 -1.55
N GLU A 70 26.41 -7.16 -1.24
CA GLU A 70 27.05 -8.44 -1.60
C GLU A 70 26.32 -9.66 -1.05
N LYS A 71 25.65 -9.54 0.09
CA LYS A 71 24.93 -10.62 0.78
C LYS A 71 23.41 -10.58 0.60
N GLY A 72 22.89 -9.75 -0.32
CA GLY A 72 21.47 -9.61 -0.56
C GLY A 72 20.98 -8.18 -0.41
N LEU A 73 19.69 -7.99 -0.19
CA LEU A 73 19.07 -6.69 0.05
C LEU A 73 19.31 -6.24 1.49
N ALA A 74 19.75 -5.00 1.65
CA ALA A 74 19.84 -4.33 2.94
C ALA A 74 19.12 -2.96 2.83
N GLY A 75 18.53 -2.53 3.91
CA GLY A 75 17.81 -1.27 3.92
C GLY A 75 17.81 -0.62 5.30
N THR A 76 17.46 0.65 5.31
CA THR A 76 17.18 1.37 6.56
C THR A 76 15.68 1.51 6.74
N LEU A 77 15.23 1.36 7.97
CA LEU A 77 13.87 1.65 8.39
C LEU A 77 13.97 2.48 9.66
N ASP A 78 13.82 3.80 9.51
CA ASP A 78 13.81 4.71 10.65
C ASP A 78 12.54 4.44 11.49
N VAL A 79 12.71 4.33 12.79
CA VAL A 79 11.60 4.18 13.74
C VAL A 79 10.58 5.31 13.68
N LYS A 80 10.97 6.45 13.10
CA LYS A 80 10.11 7.62 12.89
C LYS A 80 9.22 7.52 11.64
N VAL A 81 9.40 6.54 10.76
CA VAL A 81 8.62 6.43 9.52
C VAL A 81 7.11 6.51 9.77
N PRO A 82 6.50 5.82 10.75
CA PRO A 82 5.08 5.98 11.01
C PRO A 82 4.66 7.41 11.36
N SER A 83 5.44 8.10 12.19
CA SER A 83 5.15 9.50 12.57
C SER A 83 5.34 10.48 11.42
N ILE A 84 6.32 10.24 10.55
CA ILE A 84 6.53 11.02 9.32
C ILE A 84 5.31 10.85 8.39
N ILE A 85 4.88 9.62 8.16
CA ILE A 85 3.67 9.33 7.38
C ILE A 85 2.47 10.05 7.99
N GLN A 86 2.21 9.85 9.28
CA GLN A 86 1.08 10.48 9.98
C GLN A 86 1.03 12.00 9.77
N LYS A 87 2.18 12.67 9.88
CA LYS A 87 2.27 14.13 9.74
C LYS A 87 1.93 14.61 8.33
N ASN A 88 2.27 13.83 7.30
CA ASN A 88 2.15 14.25 5.90
C ASN A 88 0.87 13.76 5.21
N MET A 89 0.08 12.88 5.85
CA MET A 89 -1.11 12.29 5.21
C MET A 89 -2.20 13.30 4.87
N LYS A 90 -2.38 14.36 5.66
CA LYS A 90 -3.37 15.40 5.35
C LYS A 90 -3.02 16.15 4.08
N GLU A 91 -1.77 16.61 3.96
CA GLU A 91 -1.29 17.30 2.77
C GLU A 91 -1.36 16.40 1.53
N PHE A 92 -0.97 15.13 1.67
CA PHE A 92 -1.14 14.14 0.61
C PHE A 92 -2.60 14.04 0.14
N MET A 93 -3.55 13.89 1.07
CA MET A 93 -4.97 13.75 0.72
C MET A 93 -5.57 15.03 0.13
N GLU A 94 -5.15 16.21 0.57
CA GLU A 94 -5.53 17.48 -0.05
C GLU A 94 -5.11 17.55 -1.52
N GLY A 95 -3.87 17.17 -1.82
CA GLY A 95 -3.38 17.08 -3.20
C GLY A 95 -4.10 16.01 -4.03
N TYR A 96 -4.37 14.84 -3.43
CA TYR A 96 -5.11 13.76 -4.05
C TYR A 96 -6.55 14.18 -4.39
N TYR A 97 -7.28 14.73 -3.44
CA TYR A 97 -8.65 15.21 -3.65
C TYR A 97 -8.73 16.33 -4.68
N SER A 98 -7.80 17.28 -4.62
CA SER A 98 -7.70 18.36 -5.61
C SER A 98 -7.46 17.83 -7.02
N LYS A 99 -6.56 16.84 -7.17
CA LYS A 99 -6.25 16.25 -8.49
C LYS A 99 -7.46 15.59 -9.13
N PHE A 100 -8.26 14.86 -8.37
CA PHE A 100 -9.38 14.09 -8.89
C PHE A 100 -10.73 14.80 -8.78
N GLY A 101 -10.77 16.00 -8.20
CA GLY A 101 -12.00 16.78 -8.04
C GLY A 101 -13.04 16.12 -7.13
N ILE A 102 -12.57 15.41 -6.09
CA ILE A 102 -13.40 14.71 -5.10
C ILE A 102 -13.11 15.25 -3.70
N ASN A 103 -13.96 14.92 -2.73
CA ASN A 103 -13.79 15.34 -1.34
C ASN A 103 -13.64 14.15 -0.37
N GLU A 104 -14.00 12.96 -0.84
CA GLU A 104 -13.96 11.73 -0.04
C GLU A 104 -13.77 10.51 -0.95
N VAL A 105 -13.48 9.37 -0.35
CA VAL A 105 -13.48 8.06 -1.01
C VAL A 105 -14.30 7.08 -0.19
N ASP A 106 -15.00 6.15 -0.86
CA ASP A 106 -15.86 5.16 -0.21
C ASP A 106 -15.04 4.00 0.38
N HIS A 107 -13.89 3.68 -0.24
CA HIS A 107 -13.09 2.53 0.11
C HIS A 107 -11.60 2.84 0.21
N TRP A 108 -10.94 2.13 1.14
CA TRP A 108 -9.52 2.28 1.44
C TRP A 108 -8.79 0.95 1.23
N CYS A 109 -7.90 0.89 0.25
CA CYS A 109 -6.99 -0.22 -0.01
C CYS A 109 -5.56 0.23 0.32
N ILE A 110 -5.14 0.11 1.57
CA ILE A 110 -3.88 0.68 2.07
C ILE A 110 -2.87 -0.43 2.33
N HIS A 111 -1.69 -0.29 1.73
CA HIS A 111 -0.58 -1.21 1.97
C HIS A 111 -0.15 -1.22 3.45
N PRO A 112 -0.24 -2.36 4.13
CA PRO A 112 0.16 -2.49 5.51
C PRO A 112 1.67 -2.75 5.61
N GLY A 113 2.49 -1.73 5.51
CA GLY A 113 3.95 -1.85 5.68
C GLY A 113 4.35 -2.43 7.05
N GLY A 114 3.46 -2.34 8.01
CA GLY A 114 3.50 -2.88 9.36
C GLY A 114 2.35 -2.30 10.18
N PRO A 115 2.08 -2.83 11.40
CA PRO A 115 0.97 -2.34 12.24
C PRO A 115 1.05 -0.84 12.55
N ALA A 116 2.25 -0.31 12.75
CA ALA A 116 2.47 1.10 13.06
C ALA A 116 2.10 2.02 11.88
N ILE A 117 2.27 1.56 10.63
CA ILE A 117 1.91 2.31 9.43
C ILE A 117 0.39 2.46 9.32
N LEU A 118 -0.36 1.37 9.46
CA LEU A 118 -1.82 1.42 9.43
C LEU A 118 -2.37 2.34 10.51
N LYS A 119 -1.86 2.21 11.77
CA LYS A 119 -2.25 3.08 12.88
C LYS A 119 -1.94 4.56 12.61
N ALA A 120 -0.80 4.86 11.99
CA ALA A 120 -0.42 6.22 11.64
C ALA A 120 -1.38 6.84 10.61
N VAL A 121 -1.75 6.08 9.58
CA VAL A 121 -2.72 6.51 8.56
C VAL A 121 -4.11 6.71 9.18
N GLN A 122 -4.57 5.76 10.00
CA GLN A 122 -5.85 5.87 10.71
C GLN A 122 -5.91 7.12 11.58
N ALA A 123 -4.88 7.36 12.38
CA ALA A 123 -4.81 8.54 13.26
C ALA A 123 -4.77 9.86 12.49
N ALA A 124 -4.13 9.88 11.31
CA ALA A 124 -4.05 11.09 10.48
C ALA A 124 -5.36 11.43 9.77
N LEU A 125 -6.09 10.42 9.30
CA LEU A 125 -7.22 10.57 8.38
C LEU A 125 -8.57 10.27 9.05
N GLY A 126 -8.58 9.80 10.29
CA GLY A 126 -9.82 9.43 10.99
C GLY A 126 -10.49 8.16 10.45
N ILE A 127 -9.71 7.28 9.81
CA ILE A 127 -10.21 6.02 9.25
C ILE A 127 -10.42 5.00 10.37
N THR A 128 -11.56 4.33 10.37
CA THR A 128 -11.91 3.31 11.36
C THR A 128 -11.27 1.96 11.06
N ASP A 129 -11.28 1.06 12.06
CA ASP A 129 -10.82 -0.32 11.89
C ASP A 129 -11.62 -1.06 10.82
N ASP A 130 -12.94 -0.86 10.76
CA ASP A 130 -13.83 -1.47 9.75
C ASP A 130 -13.49 -1.03 8.34
N GLN A 131 -13.07 0.23 8.15
CA GLN A 131 -12.67 0.75 6.85
C GLN A 131 -11.33 0.15 6.37
N LEU A 132 -10.44 -0.24 7.29
CA LEU A 132 -9.16 -0.87 7.02
C LEU A 132 -9.11 -2.38 7.32
N GLU A 133 -10.25 -3.02 7.59
CA GLU A 133 -10.33 -4.44 7.94
C GLU A 133 -9.52 -5.32 6.99
N HIS A 134 -9.67 -5.11 5.67
CA HIS A 134 -8.99 -5.93 4.67
C HIS A 134 -7.47 -5.75 4.64
N SER A 135 -6.97 -4.56 4.96
CA SER A 135 -5.55 -4.30 5.12
C SER A 135 -4.99 -4.97 6.37
N TRP A 136 -5.70 -4.87 7.50
CA TRP A 136 -5.34 -5.54 8.75
C TRP A 136 -5.35 -7.05 8.64
N GLU A 137 -6.40 -7.62 8.05
CA GLU A 137 -6.50 -9.08 7.86
C GLU A 137 -5.45 -9.61 6.87
N CYS A 138 -5.10 -8.84 5.83
CA CYS A 138 -4.04 -9.21 4.92
C CYS A 138 -2.69 -9.26 5.65
N LEU A 139 -2.36 -8.24 6.43
CA LEU A 139 -1.14 -8.21 7.25
C LEU A 139 -1.08 -9.36 8.23
N LYS A 140 -2.18 -9.66 8.91
CA LYS A 140 -2.27 -10.73 9.90
C LYS A 140 -2.07 -12.12 9.29
N GLN A 141 -2.62 -12.36 8.09
CA GLN A 141 -2.62 -13.68 7.47
C GLN A 141 -1.34 -13.95 6.66
N TYR A 142 -0.78 -12.95 6.02
CA TYR A 142 0.28 -13.11 5.02
C TYR A 142 1.53 -12.27 5.31
N GLY A 143 1.48 -11.35 6.26
CA GLY A 143 2.54 -10.37 6.47
C GLY A 143 2.59 -9.30 5.37
N ASN A 144 3.70 -8.60 5.33
CA ASN A 144 4.00 -7.62 4.28
C ASN A 144 4.65 -8.34 3.08
N MET A 145 3.89 -8.55 2.03
CA MET A 145 4.35 -9.15 0.77
C MET A 145 4.77 -8.09 -0.26
N SER A 146 5.18 -6.89 0.20
CA SER A 146 5.59 -5.79 -0.69
C SER A 146 4.54 -5.49 -1.77
N SER A 147 4.90 -5.46 -3.06
CA SER A 147 4.00 -5.12 -4.17
C SER A 147 2.78 -6.05 -4.31
N VAL A 148 2.88 -7.28 -3.87
CA VAL A 148 1.79 -8.29 -3.92
C VAL A 148 0.66 -7.96 -2.95
N THR A 149 0.98 -7.33 -1.82
CA THR A 149 0.03 -7.13 -0.73
C THR A 149 -1.25 -6.39 -1.15
N LEU A 150 -1.11 -5.33 -1.96
CA LEU A 150 -2.28 -4.57 -2.44
C LEU A 150 -3.19 -5.43 -3.33
N CYS A 151 -2.64 -6.35 -4.12
CA CYS A 151 -3.43 -7.27 -4.93
C CYS A 151 -4.25 -8.24 -4.05
N PHE A 152 -3.68 -8.71 -2.94
CA PHE A 152 -4.38 -9.55 -1.97
C PHE A 152 -5.47 -8.79 -1.22
N ILE A 153 -5.23 -7.54 -0.83
CA ILE A 153 -6.24 -6.68 -0.21
C ILE A 153 -7.40 -6.46 -1.19
N LEU A 154 -7.10 -6.13 -2.45
CA LEU A 154 -8.11 -5.92 -3.49
C LEU A 154 -8.95 -7.19 -3.74
N ASP A 155 -8.32 -8.37 -3.76
CA ASP A 155 -9.05 -9.64 -3.92
C ASP A 155 -9.93 -9.95 -2.70
N ARG A 156 -9.48 -9.64 -1.48
CA ARG A 156 -10.32 -9.74 -0.28
C ARG A 156 -11.50 -8.79 -0.34
N MET A 157 -11.29 -7.52 -0.68
CA MET A 157 -12.36 -6.55 -0.85
C MET A 157 -13.39 -7.04 -1.89
N ARG A 158 -12.93 -7.57 -3.02
CA ARG A 158 -13.81 -8.14 -4.05
C ARG A 158 -14.67 -9.29 -3.54
N LYS A 159 -14.16 -10.11 -2.61
CA LYS A 159 -14.85 -11.29 -2.07
C LYS A 159 -15.78 -10.99 -0.90
N PHE A 160 -15.42 -10.05 -0.05
CA PHE A 160 -16.01 -9.89 1.27
C PHE A 160 -16.61 -8.51 1.53
N LYS A 161 -16.44 -7.55 0.62
CA LYS A 161 -16.98 -6.20 0.77
C LYS A 161 -18.02 -5.91 -0.29
N GLU A 162 -19.20 -5.49 0.14
CA GLU A 162 -20.20 -4.97 -0.79
C GLU A 162 -19.73 -3.64 -1.40
N THR A 163 -19.78 -3.56 -2.71
CA THR A 163 -19.44 -2.36 -3.47
C THR A 163 -20.52 -2.06 -4.48
N LYS A 164 -20.81 -0.77 -4.68
CA LYS A 164 -21.85 -0.29 -5.58
C LYS A 164 -21.20 0.35 -6.81
N LYS A 165 -21.96 0.46 -7.89
CA LYS A 165 -21.55 1.22 -9.07
C LYS A 165 -21.26 2.67 -8.67
N ASN A 166 -20.16 3.21 -9.19
CA ASN A 166 -19.60 4.54 -8.93
C ASN A 166 -18.96 4.71 -7.53
N ASP A 167 -18.91 3.67 -6.69
CA ASP A 167 -18.07 3.74 -5.50
C ASP A 167 -16.62 4.06 -5.89
N THR A 168 -15.99 4.88 -5.09
CA THR A 168 -14.60 5.32 -5.26
C THR A 168 -13.68 4.61 -4.29
N MET A 169 -12.45 4.35 -4.73
CA MET A 169 -11.43 3.73 -3.86
C MET A 169 -10.07 4.38 -4.09
N ILE A 170 -9.38 4.66 -3.00
CA ILE A 170 -7.95 4.89 -3.02
C ILE A 170 -7.20 3.58 -2.75
N MET A 171 -6.27 3.24 -3.65
CA MET A 171 -5.26 2.21 -3.41
C MET A 171 -3.93 2.92 -3.15
N MET A 172 -3.30 2.71 -1.98
CA MET A 172 -2.14 3.50 -1.54
C MET A 172 -1.04 2.62 -0.96
N ALA A 173 0.21 2.94 -1.31
CA ALA A 173 1.40 2.29 -0.78
C ALA A 173 2.49 3.30 -0.42
N PHE A 174 3.45 2.85 0.39
CA PHE A 174 4.61 3.61 0.84
C PHE A 174 5.88 2.89 0.40
N GLY A 175 6.84 3.65 -0.11
CA GLY A 175 8.09 3.11 -0.63
C GLY A 175 9.31 3.94 -0.26
N PRO A 176 10.51 3.41 -0.59
CA PRO A 176 11.77 4.14 -0.37
C PRO A 176 11.77 5.54 -0.97
N GLY A 177 12.40 6.51 -0.24
CA GLY A 177 12.54 7.85 -0.73
C GLY A 177 11.97 9.00 0.11
N LEU A 178 11.09 8.91 0.96
CA LEU A 178 9.88 8.17 1.33
C LEU A 178 8.76 8.62 0.38
N TRP A 179 8.26 7.72 -0.44
CA TRP A 179 7.18 8.02 -1.39
C TRP A 179 5.84 7.49 -0.91
N VAL A 180 4.80 8.21 -1.26
CA VAL A 180 3.41 7.73 -1.23
C VAL A 180 2.93 7.63 -2.67
N GLU A 181 2.61 6.42 -3.09
CA GLU A 181 2.01 6.12 -4.40
C GLU A 181 0.56 5.74 -4.23
N SER A 182 -0.29 6.29 -5.09
CA SER A 182 -1.71 5.95 -5.04
C SER A 182 -2.35 5.85 -6.41
N LEU A 183 -3.41 5.04 -6.47
CA LEU A 183 -4.33 4.97 -7.59
C LEU A 183 -5.72 5.45 -7.14
N PHE A 184 -6.40 6.14 -8.05
CA PHE A 184 -7.82 6.44 -7.93
C PHE A 184 -8.61 5.45 -8.77
N LEU A 185 -9.52 4.72 -8.14
CA LEU A 185 -10.32 3.70 -8.80
C LEU A 185 -11.81 4.01 -8.63
N VAL A 186 -12.58 3.70 -9.68
CA VAL A 186 -14.04 3.86 -9.70
C VAL A 186 -14.68 2.52 -10.09
N LYS A 187 -15.72 2.13 -9.37
CA LYS A 187 -16.49 0.91 -9.60
C LYS A 187 -17.39 1.04 -10.82
N GLN A 188 -17.31 0.10 -11.76
CA GLN A 188 -18.08 0.05 -13.00
C GLN A 188 -19.34 -0.80 -12.87
#